data_1ab9b6f0926217920879e3783e7ca746
#
_entry.id   1ab9b6f0926217920879e3783e7ca746
#
_cell.length_a   1.000
_cell.length_b   1.000
_cell.length_c   1.000
_cell.angle_alpha   90.00
_cell.angle_beta   90.00
_cell.angle_gamma   90.00
#
_symmetry.space_group_name_H-M   'P 1'
#
loop_
_entity.id
_entity.type
_entity.pdbx_description
1 polymer ?
#
loop_
_entity_poly.entity_id
_entity_poly.type
_entity_poly.pdbx_seq_one_letter_code
_entity_poly.pdbx_strand_id
1 'polypeptide(L)'
;LVLHMEHGGGSHSTFTTRVVTSSGSDTYATMAAALCSLKGPLNGGGDYQVMGMMKNIRDNVSDITDEEEVGEYIRKIVNREAYDKTGIVYGMGHPFYSISDPRALEFKKYVKLLAAEKGMDEEYALYEMIERIAPEIIAEERKIYKGVCINIDYYSGLLYKMLKIPAEMFTPLFAIARVVGWSAHRMEELVNSYKIIRPAYTSIAEIKEYVPINER
;
A
#
# COMPACT_ATOMS: atom_id res chain seq x y z
N LEU A 1 2.36 -4.40 -14.96
CA LEU A 1 1.52 -3.20 -15.21
C LEU A 1 0.03 -3.51 -15.10
N VAL A 2 -0.49 -4.55 -15.75
CA VAL A 2 -1.94 -4.85 -15.77
C VAL A 2 -2.53 -4.95 -14.35
N LEU A 3 -1.87 -5.61 -13.43
CA LEU A 3 -2.34 -5.79 -12.05
C LEU A 3 -2.40 -4.49 -11.23
N HIS A 4 -1.74 -3.43 -11.68
CA HIS A 4 -1.79 -2.11 -11.05
C HIS A 4 -2.78 -1.14 -11.70
N MET A 5 -3.39 -1.50 -12.86
CA MET A 5 -4.21 -0.57 -13.64
C MET A 5 -5.42 -0.05 -12.89
N GLU A 6 -6.10 -0.92 -12.13
CA GLU A 6 -7.35 -0.56 -11.45
C GLU A 6 -7.53 -1.37 -10.16
N HIS A 7 -8.18 -0.73 -9.18
CA HIS A 7 -8.48 -1.36 -7.90
C HIS A 7 -9.77 -0.82 -7.25
N GLY A 8 -10.64 -0.17 -8.02
CA GLY A 8 -11.86 0.46 -7.52
C GLY A 8 -11.63 1.85 -6.91
N GLY A 9 -12.72 2.49 -6.54
CA GLY A 9 -12.75 3.89 -6.12
C GLY A 9 -12.19 4.19 -4.72
N GLY A 10 -11.79 3.16 -3.97
CA GLY A 10 -11.38 3.30 -2.57
C GLY A 10 -9.94 3.76 -2.33
N SER A 11 -9.12 3.89 -3.36
CA SER A 11 -7.77 4.43 -3.20
C SER A 11 -7.79 5.96 -3.14
N HIS A 12 -6.87 6.56 -2.36
CA HIS A 12 -6.78 8.01 -2.20
C HIS A 12 -6.61 8.74 -3.53
N SER A 13 -5.75 8.24 -4.41
CA SER A 13 -5.50 8.84 -5.73
C SER A 13 -6.72 8.74 -6.66
N THR A 14 -7.46 7.63 -6.61
CA THR A 14 -8.71 7.47 -7.37
C THR A 14 -9.81 8.37 -6.81
N PHE A 15 -9.93 8.47 -5.49
CA PHE A 15 -10.88 9.39 -4.87
C PHE A 15 -10.54 10.85 -5.19
N THR A 16 -9.26 11.21 -5.15
CA THR A 16 -8.78 12.53 -5.59
C THR A 16 -9.18 12.81 -7.04
N THR A 17 -9.03 11.83 -7.94
CA THR A 17 -9.48 11.93 -9.34
C THR A 17 -10.95 12.29 -9.43
N ARG A 18 -11.82 11.59 -8.68
CA ARG A 18 -13.27 11.87 -8.67
C ARG A 18 -13.57 13.24 -8.10
N VAL A 19 -12.98 13.61 -6.97
CA VAL A 19 -13.20 14.91 -6.32
C VAL A 19 -12.82 16.05 -7.25
N VAL A 20 -11.62 16.00 -7.86
CA VAL A 20 -11.14 17.05 -8.77
C VAL A 20 -11.97 17.08 -10.04
N THR A 21 -12.36 15.92 -10.58
CA THR A 21 -13.26 15.84 -11.73
C THR A 21 -14.60 16.50 -11.46
N SER A 22 -15.19 16.25 -10.29
CA SER A 22 -16.50 16.78 -9.91
C SER A 22 -16.56 18.31 -9.85
N SER A 23 -15.41 18.95 -9.68
CA SER A 23 -15.29 20.42 -9.70
C SER A 23 -15.22 21.02 -11.10
N GLY A 24 -15.21 20.19 -12.16
CA GLY A 24 -15.10 20.63 -13.54
C GLY A 24 -13.68 20.87 -14.03
N SER A 25 -12.66 20.43 -13.30
CA SER A 25 -11.25 20.52 -13.71
C SER A 25 -10.97 19.72 -14.99
N ASP A 26 -9.99 20.19 -15.78
CA ASP A 26 -9.55 19.49 -16.98
C ASP A 26 -8.82 18.16 -16.65
N THR A 27 -8.59 17.38 -17.70
CA THR A 27 -7.99 16.04 -17.57
C THR A 27 -6.57 16.10 -17.01
N TYR A 28 -5.75 17.04 -17.44
CA TYR A 28 -4.35 17.12 -17.01
C TYR A 28 -4.24 17.52 -15.55
N ALA A 29 -5.00 18.52 -15.12
CA ALA A 29 -5.05 18.93 -13.73
C ALA A 29 -5.54 17.79 -12.82
N THR A 30 -6.55 17.03 -13.27
CA THR A 30 -7.07 15.87 -12.55
C THR A 30 -6.00 14.78 -12.39
N MET A 31 -5.30 14.43 -13.48
CA MET A 31 -4.23 13.42 -13.42
C MET A 31 -3.04 13.89 -12.58
N ALA A 32 -2.67 15.17 -12.66
CA ALA A 32 -1.64 15.75 -11.82
C ALA A 32 -2.00 15.65 -10.33
N ALA A 33 -3.24 15.95 -9.97
CA ALA A 33 -3.72 15.82 -8.58
C ALA A 33 -3.69 14.36 -8.10
N ALA A 34 -4.08 13.40 -8.94
CA ALA A 34 -3.99 11.98 -8.66
C ALA A 34 -2.55 11.52 -8.43
N LEU A 35 -1.61 11.99 -9.27
CA LEU A 35 -0.17 11.72 -9.11
C LEU A 35 0.37 12.31 -7.80
N CYS A 36 -0.01 13.53 -7.45
CA CYS A 36 0.36 14.15 -6.17
C CYS A 36 -0.14 13.35 -4.98
N SER A 37 -1.36 12.82 -5.06
CA SER A 37 -1.91 11.93 -4.03
C SER A 37 -1.15 10.60 -3.95
N LEU A 38 -0.85 9.99 -5.10
CA LEU A 38 -0.11 8.72 -5.16
C LEU A 38 1.33 8.87 -4.64
N LYS A 39 1.99 10.01 -4.91
CA LYS A 39 3.36 10.30 -4.45
C LYS A 39 3.49 10.30 -2.92
N GLY A 40 2.41 10.51 -2.18
CA GLY A 40 2.43 10.53 -0.72
C GLY A 40 2.92 9.21 -0.12
N PRO A 41 3.83 9.23 0.87
CA PRO A 41 4.46 8.02 1.40
C PRO A 41 3.49 7.03 2.07
N LEU A 42 2.28 7.48 2.41
CA LEU A 42 1.22 6.62 2.95
C LEU A 42 0.29 6.03 1.88
N ASN A 43 0.45 6.44 0.62
CA ASN A 43 -0.40 5.97 -0.49
C ASN A 43 0.38 5.19 -1.54
N GLY A 44 1.56 5.69 -1.93
CA GLY A 44 2.46 5.03 -2.87
C GLY A 44 3.76 4.57 -2.21
N GLY A 45 4.51 3.71 -2.89
CA GLY A 45 5.83 3.26 -2.42
C GLY A 45 5.79 2.13 -1.38
N GLY A 46 4.65 1.44 -1.24
CA GLY A 46 4.55 0.27 -0.35
C GLY A 46 5.54 -0.82 -0.72
N ASP A 47 5.73 -1.06 -1.99
CA ASP A 47 6.72 -2.01 -2.53
C ASP A 47 8.17 -1.66 -2.17
N TYR A 48 8.53 -0.38 -2.21
CA TYR A 48 9.83 0.10 -1.75
C TYR A 48 10.02 -0.14 -0.24
N GLN A 49 8.98 0.12 0.56
CA GLN A 49 9.00 -0.12 2.01
C GLN A 49 9.12 -1.62 2.33
N VAL A 50 8.43 -2.49 1.59
CA VAL A 50 8.57 -3.95 1.72
C VAL A 50 10.02 -4.35 1.50
N MET A 51 10.67 -3.88 0.43
CA MET A 51 12.06 -4.21 0.15
C MET A 51 13.02 -3.72 1.24
N GLY A 52 12.79 -2.51 1.77
CA GLY A 52 13.56 -1.97 2.88
C GLY A 52 13.43 -2.83 4.15
N MET A 53 12.21 -3.24 4.48
CA MET A 53 11.92 -4.12 5.61
C MET A 53 12.59 -5.49 5.43
N MET A 54 12.45 -6.11 4.26
CA MET A 54 13.08 -7.41 3.96
C MET A 54 14.60 -7.35 4.04
N LYS A 55 15.20 -6.27 3.52
CA LYS A 55 16.64 -6.04 3.68
C LYS A 55 17.02 -5.91 5.16
N ASN A 56 16.26 -5.14 5.93
CA ASN A 56 16.51 -4.96 7.36
C ASN A 56 16.40 -6.27 8.14
N ILE A 57 15.42 -7.14 7.83
CA ILE A 57 15.31 -8.48 8.42
C ILE A 57 16.58 -9.29 8.10
N ARG A 58 16.99 -9.35 6.84
CA ARG A 58 18.22 -10.10 6.44
C ARG A 58 19.49 -9.60 7.11
N ASP A 59 19.59 -8.30 7.34
CA ASP A 59 20.78 -7.68 7.94
C ASP A 59 20.85 -7.90 9.47
N ASN A 60 19.74 -8.30 10.13
CA ASN A 60 19.65 -8.37 11.59
C ASN A 60 19.24 -9.75 12.15
N VAL A 61 18.88 -10.69 11.29
CA VAL A 61 18.59 -12.09 11.63
C VAL A 61 19.82 -12.92 11.26
N SER A 62 20.24 -13.82 12.15
CA SER A 62 21.44 -14.62 11.94
C SER A 62 21.20 -15.74 10.92
N ASP A 63 20.04 -16.37 10.99
CA ASP A 63 19.60 -17.41 10.07
C ASP A 63 18.20 -17.09 9.52
N ILE A 64 18.16 -16.62 8.26
CA ILE A 64 16.90 -16.29 7.59
C ILE A 64 16.05 -17.52 7.23
N THR A 65 16.56 -18.72 7.45
CA THR A 65 15.82 -19.98 7.29
C THR A 65 15.19 -20.47 8.58
N ASP A 66 15.57 -19.89 9.72
CA ASP A 66 14.99 -20.16 11.03
C ASP A 66 13.71 -19.33 11.23
N GLU A 67 12.59 -20.02 11.19
CA GLU A 67 11.26 -19.42 11.32
C GLU A 67 11.03 -18.75 12.69
N GLU A 68 11.61 -19.30 13.76
CA GLU A 68 11.45 -18.75 15.10
C GLU A 68 12.22 -17.42 15.20
N GLU A 69 13.48 -17.38 14.73
CA GLU A 69 14.30 -16.17 14.74
C GLU A 69 13.69 -15.06 13.88
N VAL A 70 13.23 -15.39 12.66
CA VAL A 70 12.54 -14.44 11.77
C VAL A 70 11.24 -13.95 12.42
N GLY A 71 10.47 -14.85 13.02
CA GLY A 71 9.22 -14.53 13.72
C GLY A 71 9.43 -13.57 14.88
N GLU A 72 10.46 -13.81 15.70
CA GLU A 72 10.84 -12.91 16.79
C GLU A 72 11.23 -11.51 16.28
N TYR A 73 11.93 -11.45 15.15
CA TYR A 73 12.27 -10.16 14.56
C TYR A 73 11.03 -9.41 14.06
N ILE A 74 10.08 -10.11 13.45
CA ILE A 74 8.79 -9.53 13.05
C ILE A 74 8.03 -9.01 14.28
N ARG A 75 8.03 -9.72 15.42
CA ARG A 75 7.45 -9.24 16.69
C ARG A 75 8.08 -7.90 17.12
N LYS A 76 9.39 -7.76 17.02
CA LYS A 76 10.09 -6.49 17.30
C LYS A 76 9.64 -5.36 16.36
N ILE A 77 9.43 -5.66 15.07
CA ILE A 77 8.88 -4.67 14.12
C ILE A 77 7.48 -4.25 14.57
N VAL A 78 6.57 -5.19 14.84
CA VAL A 78 5.18 -4.92 15.26
C VAL A 78 5.14 -4.10 16.54
N ASN A 79 6.05 -4.37 17.48
CA ASN A 79 6.16 -3.68 18.76
C ASN A 79 6.95 -2.35 18.71
N ARG A 80 7.33 -1.89 17.49
CA ARG A 80 8.05 -0.63 17.26
C ARG A 80 9.47 -0.60 17.84
N GLU A 81 10.10 -1.74 17.97
CA GLU A 81 11.44 -1.90 18.52
C GLU A 81 12.50 -2.03 17.42
N ALA A 82 12.09 -2.46 16.22
CA ALA A 82 12.99 -2.68 15.09
C ALA A 82 12.54 -1.94 13.83
N TYR A 83 13.41 -1.92 12.81
CA TYR A 83 13.26 -1.26 11.53
C TYR A 83 12.99 0.23 11.70
N ASP A 84 11.90 0.76 11.14
CA ASP A 84 11.54 2.19 11.17
C ASP A 84 10.69 2.59 12.39
N LYS A 85 10.45 1.67 13.28
CA LYS A 85 9.68 1.86 14.53
C LYS A 85 8.24 2.34 14.33
N THR A 86 7.69 2.20 13.14
CA THR A 86 6.26 2.48 12.87
C THR A 86 5.34 1.39 13.42
N GLY A 87 5.87 0.20 13.57
CA GLY A 87 5.12 -1.00 13.92
C GLY A 87 4.44 -1.65 12.71
N ILE A 88 4.67 -1.16 11.50
CA ILE A 88 4.02 -1.67 10.29
C ILE A 88 4.86 -2.81 9.71
N VAL A 89 4.23 -3.95 9.47
CA VAL A 89 4.76 -5.00 8.60
C VAL A 89 4.29 -4.66 7.18
N TYR A 90 5.18 -4.06 6.41
CA TYR A 90 4.84 -3.56 5.08
C TYR A 90 4.46 -4.70 4.13
N GLY A 91 3.52 -4.42 3.25
CA GLY A 91 2.96 -5.43 2.35
C GLY A 91 1.90 -6.33 3.00
N MET A 92 1.61 -6.15 4.29
CA MET A 92 0.58 -6.87 5.03
C MET A 92 -0.63 -5.98 5.29
N GLY A 93 -1.82 -6.57 5.11
CA GLY A 93 -3.09 -5.90 5.34
C GLY A 93 -3.61 -5.13 4.13
N HIS A 94 -4.93 -5.03 4.06
CA HIS A 94 -5.63 -4.32 3.01
C HIS A 94 -7.00 -3.83 3.52
N PRO A 95 -7.49 -2.65 3.08
CA PRO A 95 -8.80 -2.14 3.53
C PRO A 95 -9.97 -3.08 3.19
N PHE A 96 -9.90 -3.76 2.03
CA PHE A 96 -10.97 -4.61 1.52
C PHE A 96 -10.68 -6.11 1.65
N TYR A 97 -9.44 -6.52 1.45
CA TYR A 97 -9.06 -7.94 1.50
C TYR A 97 -8.60 -8.34 2.89
N SER A 98 -9.21 -9.38 3.42
CA SER A 98 -8.86 -9.97 4.72
C SER A 98 -8.36 -11.42 4.62
N ILE A 99 -8.68 -12.10 3.51
CA ILE A 99 -8.29 -13.50 3.29
C ILE A 99 -7.17 -13.56 2.27
N SER A 100 -7.31 -12.91 1.13
CA SER A 100 -6.27 -12.85 0.09
C SER A 100 -6.50 -11.67 -0.85
N ASP A 101 -5.41 -11.09 -1.36
CA ASP A 101 -5.43 -10.16 -2.49
C ASP A 101 -5.15 -10.96 -3.77
N PRO A 102 -6.11 -11.10 -4.69
CA PRO A 102 -5.93 -11.91 -5.89
C PRO A 102 -4.79 -11.40 -6.78
N ARG A 103 -4.48 -10.11 -6.72
CA ARG A 103 -3.37 -9.51 -7.47
C ARG A 103 -2.01 -9.96 -6.91
N ALA A 104 -1.89 -10.02 -5.58
CA ALA A 104 -0.68 -10.50 -4.92
C ALA A 104 -0.43 -11.99 -5.21
N LEU A 105 -1.50 -12.79 -5.26
CA LEU A 105 -1.40 -14.20 -5.63
C LEU A 105 -0.93 -14.39 -7.08
N GLU A 106 -1.37 -13.54 -8.00
CA GLU A 106 -0.86 -13.57 -9.38
C GLU A 106 0.61 -13.14 -9.44
N PHE A 107 1.02 -12.07 -8.74
CA PHE A 107 2.43 -11.69 -8.65
C PHE A 107 3.28 -12.84 -8.09
N LYS A 108 2.83 -13.51 -7.04
CA LYS A 108 3.53 -14.64 -6.42
C LYS A 108 3.92 -15.72 -7.42
N LYS A 109 3.01 -16.06 -8.33
CA LYS A 109 3.26 -17.08 -9.38
C LYS A 109 4.47 -16.69 -10.26
N TYR A 110 4.48 -15.44 -10.74
CA TYR A 110 5.56 -14.96 -11.61
C TYR A 110 6.87 -14.75 -10.84
N VAL A 111 6.79 -14.26 -9.60
CA VAL A 111 7.97 -14.10 -8.73
C VAL A 111 8.63 -15.45 -8.48
N LYS A 112 7.87 -16.50 -8.20
CA LYS A 112 8.39 -17.86 -8.00
C LYS A 112 9.15 -18.37 -9.25
N LEU A 113 8.54 -18.22 -10.42
CA LEU A 113 9.16 -18.65 -11.69
C LEU A 113 10.45 -17.86 -11.96
N LEU A 114 10.41 -16.55 -11.75
CA LEU A 114 11.55 -15.68 -12.01
C LEU A 114 12.67 -15.87 -10.98
N ALA A 115 12.33 -16.16 -9.71
CA ALA A 115 13.31 -16.47 -8.68
C ALA A 115 14.16 -17.69 -9.06
N ALA A 116 13.53 -18.76 -9.51
CA ALA A 116 14.21 -19.95 -9.99
C ALA A 116 15.12 -19.66 -11.22
N GLU A 117 14.63 -18.83 -12.16
CA GLU A 117 15.43 -18.42 -13.34
C GLU A 117 16.65 -17.57 -12.98
N LYS A 118 16.51 -16.70 -11.95
CA LYS A 118 17.55 -15.75 -11.55
C LYS A 118 18.45 -16.25 -10.41
N GLY A 119 18.20 -17.47 -9.88
CA GLY A 119 18.93 -17.99 -8.73
C GLY A 119 18.68 -17.20 -7.44
N MET A 120 17.45 -16.72 -7.24
CA MET A 120 17.01 -15.95 -6.08
C MET A 120 16.01 -16.74 -5.20
N ASP A 121 16.11 -18.05 -5.22
CA ASP A 121 15.18 -18.94 -4.49
C ASP A 121 15.22 -18.72 -2.98
N GLU A 122 16.39 -18.45 -2.42
CA GLU A 122 16.58 -18.18 -0.99
C GLU A 122 15.83 -16.89 -0.57
N GLU A 123 15.93 -15.82 -1.38
CA GLU A 123 15.20 -14.59 -1.12
C GLU A 123 13.69 -14.81 -1.25
N TYR A 124 13.25 -15.55 -2.26
CA TYR A 124 11.84 -15.89 -2.42
C TYR A 124 11.32 -16.73 -1.24
N ALA A 125 12.10 -17.69 -0.75
CA ALA A 125 11.73 -18.52 0.40
C ALA A 125 11.50 -17.68 1.68
N LEU A 126 12.33 -16.65 1.91
CA LEU A 126 12.11 -15.71 3.01
C LEU A 126 10.77 -14.97 2.88
N TYR A 127 10.42 -14.52 1.66
CA TYR A 127 9.11 -13.90 1.42
C TYR A 127 7.96 -14.88 1.68
N GLU A 128 8.06 -16.13 1.23
CA GLU A 128 7.02 -17.14 1.50
C GLU A 128 6.88 -17.44 3.00
N MET A 129 7.99 -17.53 3.71
CA MET A 129 7.98 -17.73 5.16
C MET A 129 7.26 -16.59 5.87
N ILE A 130 7.66 -15.36 5.60
CA ILE A 130 7.06 -14.16 6.24
C ILE A 130 5.57 -14.03 5.87
N GLU A 131 5.18 -14.29 4.61
CA GLU A 131 3.77 -14.33 4.21
C GLU A 131 2.94 -15.26 5.10
N ARG A 132 3.51 -16.40 5.49
CA ARG A 132 2.84 -17.41 6.30
C ARG A 132 2.77 -17.04 7.77
N ILE A 133 3.87 -16.56 8.36
CA ILE A 133 3.95 -16.34 9.81
C ILE A 133 3.49 -14.95 10.26
N ALA A 134 3.69 -13.91 9.44
CA ALA A 134 3.40 -12.54 9.86
C ALA A 134 1.92 -12.27 10.17
N PRO A 135 0.93 -12.85 9.46
CA PRO A 135 -0.48 -12.64 9.80
C PRO A 135 -0.84 -13.07 11.22
N GLU A 136 -0.33 -14.20 11.69
CA GLU A 136 -0.56 -14.71 13.03
C GLU A 136 0.10 -13.82 14.07
N ILE A 137 1.36 -13.46 13.86
CA ILE A 137 2.11 -12.55 14.75
C ILE A 137 1.39 -11.21 14.89
N ILE A 138 0.94 -10.62 13.77
CA ILE A 138 0.21 -9.35 13.79
C ILE A 138 -1.11 -9.49 14.54
N ALA A 139 -1.83 -10.61 14.35
CA ALA A 139 -3.10 -10.86 15.03
C ALA A 139 -2.90 -10.98 16.55
N GLU A 140 -1.89 -11.70 16.99
CA GLU A 140 -1.54 -11.89 18.41
C GLU A 140 -1.15 -10.56 19.07
N GLU A 141 -0.17 -9.86 18.50
CA GLU A 141 0.39 -8.65 19.11
C GLU A 141 -0.60 -7.46 19.10
N ARG A 142 -1.42 -7.35 18.08
CA ARG A 142 -2.38 -6.24 17.93
C ARG A 142 -3.80 -6.59 18.37
N LYS A 143 -4.05 -7.83 18.77
CA LYS A 143 -5.39 -8.34 19.10
C LYS A 143 -6.41 -8.08 17.99
N ILE A 144 -5.98 -8.27 16.74
CA ILE A 144 -6.80 -8.09 15.54
C ILE A 144 -7.38 -9.45 15.16
N TYR A 145 -8.71 -9.57 15.23
CA TYR A 145 -9.41 -10.81 14.85
C TYR A 145 -9.86 -10.82 13.38
N LYS A 146 -9.72 -9.70 12.68
CA LYS A 146 -9.90 -9.65 11.23
C LYS A 146 -8.64 -10.21 10.57
N GLY A 147 -8.81 -11.14 9.64
CA GLY A 147 -7.67 -11.72 8.91
C GLY A 147 -6.79 -10.65 8.28
N VAL A 148 -5.49 -10.91 8.26
CA VAL A 148 -4.47 -10.09 7.61
C VAL A 148 -3.88 -10.92 6.48
N CYS A 149 -3.84 -10.38 5.28
CA CYS A 149 -3.22 -11.02 4.12
C CYS A 149 -2.19 -10.09 3.48
N ILE A 150 -1.33 -10.64 2.64
CA ILE A 150 -0.45 -9.85 1.80
C ILE A 150 -1.29 -9.00 0.82
N ASN A 151 -0.77 -7.83 0.51
CA ASN A 151 -1.30 -6.97 -0.55
C ASN A 151 -0.37 -6.99 -1.78
N ILE A 152 -0.77 -6.25 -2.83
CA ILE A 152 -0.05 -6.26 -4.10
C ILE A 152 1.41 -5.79 -3.97
N ASP A 153 1.72 -4.92 -3.01
CA ASP A 153 3.07 -4.37 -2.84
C ASP A 153 4.06 -5.41 -2.31
N TYR A 154 3.56 -6.47 -1.66
CA TYR A 154 4.40 -7.47 -1.02
C TYR A 154 5.39 -8.13 -1.99
N TYR A 155 4.91 -8.55 -3.15
CA TYR A 155 5.73 -9.22 -4.16
C TYR A 155 6.20 -8.32 -5.31
N SER A 156 5.55 -7.16 -5.52
CA SER A 156 5.86 -6.32 -6.68
C SER A 156 7.29 -5.78 -6.66
N GLY A 157 7.77 -5.34 -5.48
CA GLY A 157 9.14 -4.85 -5.33
C GLY A 157 10.19 -5.92 -5.63
N LEU A 158 9.97 -7.16 -5.17
CA LEU A 158 10.85 -8.28 -5.46
C LEU A 158 10.88 -8.61 -6.96
N LEU A 159 9.71 -8.60 -7.62
CA LEU A 159 9.61 -8.78 -9.06
C LEU A 159 10.41 -7.72 -9.82
N TYR A 160 10.26 -6.45 -9.44
CA TYR A 160 10.98 -5.35 -10.07
C TYR A 160 12.50 -5.44 -9.87
N LYS A 161 12.92 -5.84 -8.68
CA LYS A 161 14.36 -6.13 -8.40
C LYS A 161 14.91 -7.21 -9.31
N MET A 162 14.20 -8.32 -9.48
CA MET A 162 14.60 -9.43 -10.38
C MET A 162 14.69 -8.96 -11.84
N LEU A 163 13.84 -8.03 -12.24
CA LEU A 163 13.86 -7.39 -13.57
C LEU A 163 14.89 -6.27 -13.69
N LYS A 164 15.69 -6.01 -12.65
CA LYS A 164 16.70 -4.94 -12.58
C LYS A 164 16.13 -3.54 -12.80
N ILE A 165 14.88 -3.34 -12.39
CA ILE A 165 14.24 -2.02 -12.41
C ILE A 165 14.76 -1.23 -11.20
N PRO A 166 15.25 0.01 -11.38
CA PRO A 166 15.67 0.85 -10.28
C PRO A 166 14.51 1.14 -9.31
N ALA A 167 14.80 1.17 -8.03
CA ALA A 167 13.76 1.34 -7.00
C ALA A 167 12.99 2.68 -7.12
N GLU A 168 13.65 3.72 -7.62
CA GLU A 168 13.05 5.03 -7.90
C GLU A 168 11.95 4.97 -8.96
N MET A 169 11.92 3.89 -9.76
CA MET A 169 10.93 3.68 -10.81
C MET A 169 9.69 2.91 -10.35
N PHE A 170 9.64 2.38 -9.13
CA PHE A 170 8.54 1.55 -8.67
C PHE A 170 7.22 2.32 -8.61
N THR A 171 7.20 3.44 -7.89
CA THR A 171 6.01 4.33 -7.85
C THR A 171 5.66 4.92 -9.21
N PRO A 172 6.60 5.41 -10.05
CA PRO A 172 6.32 5.78 -11.43
C PRO A 172 5.68 4.69 -12.28
N LEU A 173 6.14 3.45 -12.19
CA LEU A 173 5.55 2.31 -12.92
C LEU A 173 4.11 2.04 -12.45
N PHE A 174 3.88 2.10 -11.15
CA PHE A 174 2.53 2.01 -10.60
C PHE A 174 1.64 3.13 -11.16
N ALA A 175 2.14 4.38 -11.18
CA ALA A 175 1.41 5.52 -11.71
C ALA A 175 1.05 5.36 -13.19
N ILE A 176 2.03 4.94 -14.02
CA ILE A 176 1.81 4.69 -15.46
C ILE A 176 0.68 3.67 -15.67
N ALA A 177 0.66 2.60 -14.89
CA ALA A 177 -0.41 1.63 -14.97
C ALA A 177 -1.75 2.22 -14.50
N ARG A 178 -1.76 2.92 -13.37
CA ARG A 178 -2.97 3.42 -12.72
C ARG A 178 -3.65 4.57 -13.48
N VAL A 179 -2.95 5.28 -14.37
CA VAL A 179 -3.58 6.31 -15.25
C VAL A 179 -4.81 5.74 -15.98
N VAL A 180 -4.79 4.48 -16.37
CA VAL A 180 -5.93 3.82 -17.02
C VAL A 180 -7.15 3.80 -16.08
N GLY A 181 -6.97 3.35 -14.83
CA GLY A 181 -8.04 3.32 -13.85
C GLY A 181 -8.53 4.72 -13.47
N TRP A 182 -7.61 5.68 -13.27
CA TRP A 182 -8.01 7.06 -13.03
C TRP A 182 -8.81 7.64 -14.21
N SER A 183 -8.43 7.32 -15.44
CA SER A 183 -9.16 7.76 -16.63
C SER A 183 -10.56 7.18 -16.69
N ALA A 184 -10.72 5.89 -16.36
CA ALA A 184 -12.01 5.23 -16.29
C ALA A 184 -12.91 5.88 -15.21
N HIS A 185 -12.38 6.11 -14.00
CA HIS A 185 -13.11 6.78 -12.92
C HIS A 185 -13.47 8.22 -13.26
N ARG A 186 -12.58 8.93 -13.97
CA ARG A 186 -12.90 10.27 -14.47
C ARG A 186 -14.05 10.25 -15.48
N MET A 187 -14.02 9.34 -16.44
CA MET A 187 -15.09 9.21 -17.43
C MET A 187 -16.43 8.88 -16.75
N GLU A 188 -16.41 7.96 -15.80
CA GLU A 188 -17.59 7.60 -15.04
C GLU A 188 -18.16 8.80 -14.26
N GLU A 189 -17.29 9.59 -13.62
CA GLU A 189 -17.69 10.80 -12.89
C GLU A 189 -18.31 11.85 -13.80
N LEU A 190 -17.74 12.06 -14.99
CA LEU A 190 -18.26 13.01 -15.99
C LEU A 190 -19.61 12.59 -16.56
N VAL A 191 -19.86 11.27 -16.66
CA VAL A 191 -21.12 10.75 -17.23
C VAL A 191 -22.24 10.68 -16.18
N ASN A 192 -21.89 10.30 -14.96
CA ASN A 192 -22.90 9.95 -13.95
C ASN A 192 -23.12 11.03 -12.88
N SER A 193 -22.19 11.97 -12.73
CA SER A 193 -22.26 12.98 -11.68
C SER A 193 -22.41 14.39 -12.26
N TYR A 194 -23.39 15.14 -11.75
CA TYR A 194 -23.60 16.54 -12.09
C TYR A 194 -23.40 17.47 -10.89
N LYS A 195 -22.82 16.94 -9.80
CA LYS A 195 -22.66 17.68 -8.55
C LYS A 195 -21.23 17.58 -8.03
N ILE A 196 -20.74 18.71 -7.52
CA ILE A 196 -19.45 18.74 -6.82
C ILE A 196 -19.51 17.80 -5.62
N ILE A 197 -18.55 16.90 -5.48
CA ILE A 197 -18.39 16.05 -4.30
C ILE A 197 -18.04 16.95 -3.12
N ARG A 198 -18.86 16.91 -2.09
CA ARG A 198 -18.66 17.65 -0.83
C ARG A 198 -18.63 16.67 0.33
N PRO A 199 -17.59 16.72 1.19
CA PRO A 199 -17.58 15.89 2.38
C PRO A 199 -18.70 16.33 3.33
N ALA A 200 -19.39 15.36 3.92
CA ALA A 200 -20.18 15.62 5.11
C ALA A 200 -19.21 15.70 6.31
N TYR A 201 -19.33 16.73 7.12
CA TYR A 201 -18.55 16.86 8.34
C TYR A 201 -19.42 17.39 9.48
N THR A 202 -19.09 16.97 10.68
CA THR A 202 -19.69 17.46 11.92
C THR A 202 -18.56 17.96 12.80
N SER A 203 -18.74 19.17 13.36
CA SER A 203 -17.77 19.69 14.33
C SER A 203 -17.81 18.81 15.58
N ILE A 204 -16.62 18.39 16.02
CA ILE A 204 -16.41 17.69 17.29
C ILE A 204 -16.02 18.66 18.42
N ALA A 205 -15.89 19.95 18.11
CA ALA A 205 -15.63 20.99 19.10
C ALA A 205 -16.91 21.20 19.95
N GLU A 206 -16.69 21.47 21.23
CA GLU A 206 -17.79 21.88 22.11
C GLU A 206 -18.43 23.17 21.61
N ILE A 207 -19.75 23.25 21.74
CA ILE A 207 -20.50 24.48 21.44
C ILE A 207 -20.10 25.52 22.48
N LYS A 208 -19.47 26.61 22.02
CA LYS A 208 -19.11 27.75 22.86
C LYS A 208 -20.07 28.88 22.58
N GLU A 209 -20.44 29.59 23.65
CA GLU A 209 -21.17 30.84 23.49
C GLU A 209 -20.36 31.88 22.74
N TYR A 210 -21.06 32.69 21.94
CA TYR A 210 -20.38 33.79 21.25
C TYR A 210 -20.01 34.87 22.27
N VAL A 211 -18.69 35.17 22.32
CA VAL A 211 -18.19 36.30 23.12
C VAL A 211 -17.91 37.48 22.18
N PRO A 212 -18.53 38.64 22.39
CA PRO A 212 -18.29 39.87 21.62
C PRO A 212 -16.81 40.23 21.61
N ILE A 213 -16.32 40.86 20.53
CA ILE A 213 -14.92 41.14 20.35
C ILE A 213 -14.31 42.04 21.43
N ASN A 214 -15.14 42.89 22.01
CA ASN A 214 -14.79 43.80 23.13
C ASN A 214 -14.76 43.12 24.51
N GLU A 215 -15.15 41.84 24.57
CA GLU A 215 -15.20 41.02 25.80
C GLU A 215 -14.23 39.82 25.74
N ARG A 216 -13.44 39.72 24.69
CA ARG A 216 -12.48 38.59 24.48
C ARG A 216 -11.13 38.90 25.13
#